data_4df86a4d97f3724c99100404ed672e56
#
_entry.id   4df86a4d97f3724c99100404ed672e56
#
_cell.length_a   1.000
_cell.length_b   1.000
_cell.length_c   1.000
_cell.angle_alpha   90.00
_cell.angle_beta   90.00
_cell.angle_gamma   90.00
#
_symmetry.space_group_name_H-M   'P 1'
#
loop_
_entity.id
_entity.type
_entity.pdbx_description
1 polymer ?
#
loop_
_entity_poly.entity_id
_entity_poly.type
_entity_poly.pdbx_seq_one_letter_code
_entity_poly.pdbx_strand_id
1 'polypeptide(L)'
;MNKKDYYWAKYMLIFGFFCISFGTSIFLKTEHAPDEAMRMLIPEYIVSHHTLPNGMEESVRHPLWGFSYALYPYLTAIISSVFMAITSLFTKSAAALLTAARLTSVLSGTGTLIVVFLIGEELFERRESALLSGIFVGFLPQFVFLSCYVNNDSFAVFTVALIIYFWIRGMKSAFCKKDCIGLGAGCGLCALSYYNAYAYLLCSILLFFALMIHFRKPAKEIFVKALAVFAIAFLIGGWFFIRNAVIHDGDLLGMRTSNESASLYAADEYKPENRQTPASEGWSFQQTYLQTPEGRTSNWLFSTVSSFIGSFSYMTVHLPMVLYLLYGALMAFGFLVFLFLGMVPHWFRKKPQLLLFVMLFLACLVTLFMDMYNTYFSDYQSQGRYLMPALVPLMVWIDDGYSSLTAKLPAEWKRASCHLTLLPGAVWLVLFLISYIGFLIPGCCMAS
;
A
#
# COMPACT_ATOMS: atom_id res chain seq x y z
N MET A 1 3.23 28.97 6.53
CA MET A 1 4.65 28.62 6.22
C MET A 1 5.05 29.24 4.90
N ASN A 2 6.28 29.80 4.77
CA ASN A 2 6.74 30.32 3.48
C ASN A 2 7.13 29.18 2.52
N LYS A 3 7.29 29.52 1.21
CA LYS A 3 7.57 28.53 0.16
C LYS A 3 8.90 27.81 0.36
N LYS A 4 9.93 28.50 0.80
CA LYS A 4 11.28 27.96 1.01
C LYS A 4 11.29 26.93 2.13
N ASP A 5 10.68 27.27 3.27
CA ASP A 5 10.63 26.36 4.44
C ASP A 5 9.82 25.10 4.15
N TYR A 6 8.74 25.24 3.36
CA TYR A 6 7.96 24.09 2.90
C TYR A 6 8.80 23.10 2.08
N TYR A 7 9.48 23.58 1.04
CA TYR A 7 10.29 22.70 0.21
C TYR A 7 11.47 22.07 0.96
N TRP A 8 12.08 22.84 1.87
CA TRP A 8 13.10 22.28 2.76
C TRP A 8 12.56 21.16 3.62
N ALA A 9 11.44 21.37 4.31
CA ALA A 9 10.82 20.34 5.14
C ALA A 9 10.40 19.12 4.31
N LYS A 10 9.76 19.34 3.15
CA LYS A 10 9.38 18.28 2.22
C LYS A 10 10.57 17.40 1.82
N TYR A 11 11.67 18.01 1.35
CA TYR A 11 12.83 17.25 0.91
C TYR A 11 13.56 16.55 2.07
N MET A 12 13.61 17.17 3.24
CA MET A 12 14.17 16.55 4.44
C MET A 12 13.35 15.33 4.90
N LEU A 13 12.02 15.40 4.81
CA LEU A 13 11.15 14.25 5.13
C LEU A 13 11.32 13.11 4.12
N ILE A 14 11.40 13.42 2.82
CA ILE A 14 11.62 12.41 1.77
C ILE A 14 13.00 11.75 1.96
N PHE A 15 14.04 12.54 2.15
CA PHE A 15 15.40 12.04 2.37
C PHE A 15 15.51 11.25 3.68
N GLY A 16 14.90 11.75 4.76
CA GLY A 16 14.85 11.06 6.05
C GLY A 16 14.13 9.70 5.95
N PHE A 17 12.99 9.64 5.27
CA PHE A 17 12.28 8.38 5.01
C PHE A 17 13.17 7.40 4.22
N PHE A 18 13.82 7.86 3.14
CA PHE A 18 14.72 7.02 2.36
C PHE A 18 15.87 6.48 3.23
N CYS A 19 16.54 7.35 4.00
CA CYS A 19 17.65 6.94 4.87
C CYS A 19 17.21 5.93 5.95
N ILE A 20 16.06 6.16 6.57
CA ILE A 20 15.50 5.25 7.57
C ILE A 20 15.16 3.89 6.93
N SER A 21 14.41 3.88 5.83
CA SER A 21 14.01 2.63 5.17
C SER A 21 15.21 1.89 4.59
N PHE A 22 16.14 2.58 3.95
CA PHE A 22 17.35 1.98 3.40
C PHE A 22 18.27 1.47 4.51
N GLY A 23 18.53 2.27 5.55
CA GLY A 23 19.32 1.85 6.70
C GLY A 23 18.74 0.61 7.38
N THR A 24 17.42 0.61 7.62
CA THR A 24 16.73 -0.57 8.18
C THR A 24 16.85 -1.78 7.25
N SER A 25 16.75 -1.60 5.93
CA SER A 25 16.85 -2.70 4.97
C SER A 25 18.20 -3.41 4.98
N ILE A 26 19.26 -2.75 5.43
CA ILE A 26 20.60 -3.36 5.57
C ILE A 26 20.65 -4.29 6.78
N PHE A 27 20.02 -3.89 7.90
CA PHE A 27 20.14 -4.59 9.19
C PHE A 27 18.97 -5.50 9.51
N LEU A 28 17.85 -5.39 8.78
CA LEU A 28 16.68 -6.24 8.98
C LEU A 28 17.01 -7.69 8.66
N LYS A 29 16.80 -8.55 9.65
CA LYS A 29 17.06 -9.99 9.50
C LYS A 29 15.97 -10.66 8.67
N THR A 30 16.34 -11.63 7.84
CA THR A 30 15.41 -12.34 6.93
C THR A 30 14.31 -13.08 7.69
N GLU A 31 14.63 -13.65 8.86
CA GLU A 31 13.67 -14.31 9.75
C GLU A 31 12.60 -13.39 10.34
N HIS A 32 12.77 -12.06 10.23
CA HIS A 32 11.81 -11.06 10.67
C HIS A 32 11.09 -10.36 9.50
N ALA A 33 11.32 -10.79 8.26
CA ALA A 33 10.71 -10.25 7.06
C ALA A 33 9.66 -11.22 6.49
N PRO A 34 8.35 -10.99 6.74
CA PRO A 34 7.30 -11.94 6.32
C PRO A 34 7.30 -12.19 4.81
N ASP A 35 7.24 -13.47 4.44
CA ASP A 35 7.22 -13.95 3.06
C ASP A 35 8.47 -13.60 2.21
N GLU A 36 9.46 -12.89 2.76
CA GLU A 36 10.63 -12.42 2.00
C GLU A 36 11.41 -13.57 1.38
N ALA A 37 11.67 -14.65 2.17
CA ALA A 37 12.41 -15.81 1.68
C ALA A 37 11.74 -16.44 0.45
N MET A 38 10.42 -16.58 0.47
CA MET A 38 9.66 -17.11 -0.65
C MET A 38 9.64 -16.16 -1.85
N ARG A 39 9.54 -14.85 -1.61
CA ARG A 39 9.55 -13.86 -2.68
C ARG A 39 10.92 -13.69 -3.32
N MET A 40 11.99 -13.94 -2.59
CA MET A 40 13.38 -13.90 -3.08
C MET A 40 13.69 -15.01 -4.09
N LEU A 41 12.99 -16.13 -4.07
CA LEU A 41 13.18 -17.21 -5.05
C LEU A 41 13.02 -16.73 -6.49
N ILE A 42 12.16 -15.74 -6.74
CA ILE A 42 11.90 -15.23 -8.10
C ILE A 42 13.06 -14.38 -8.63
N PRO A 43 13.52 -13.30 -7.95
CA PRO A 43 14.66 -12.53 -8.44
C PRO A 43 15.97 -13.34 -8.48
N GLU A 44 16.18 -14.30 -7.58
CA GLU A 44 17.31 -15.23 -7.62
C GLU A 44 17.26 -16.11 -8.86
N TYR A 45 16.09 -16.66 -9.19
CA TYR A 45 15.87 -17.41 -10.42
C TYR A 45 16.18 -16.56 -11.66
N ILE A 46 15.67 -15.33 -11.73
CA ILE A 46 15.89 -14.43 -12.88
C ILE A 46 17.38 -14.12 -13.05
N VAL A 47 18.10 -13.84 -11.95
CA VAL A 47 19.54 -13.54 -12.00
C VAL A 47 20.38 -14.77 -12.42
N SER A 48 19.98 -15.97 -12.00
CA SER A 48 20.74 -17.21 -12.29
C SER A 48 20.43 -17.79 -13.66
N HIS A 49 19.17 -17.73 -14.11
CA HIS A 49 18.74 -18.36 -15.37
C HIS A 49 18.55 -17.36 -16.54
N HIS A 50 18.58 -16.05 -16.27
CA HIS A 50 18.35 -14.97 -17.25
C HIS A 50 17.00 -15.08 -18.00
N THR A 51 16.01 -15.70 -17.37
CA THR A 51 14.64 -15.88 -17.87
C THR A 51 13.61 -15.64 -16.78
N LEU A 52 12.37 -15.36 -17.18
CA LEU A 52 11.26 -15.22 -16.22
C LEU A 52 10.72 -16.61 -15.85
N PRO A 53 10.58 -16.95 -14.56
CA PRO A 53 10.01 -18.24 -14.15
C PRO A 53 8.56 -18.37 -14.61
N ASN A 54 8.11 -19.58 -14.89
CA ASN A 54 6.69 -19.87 -15.18
C ASN A 54 5.86 -20.12 -13.92
N GLY A 55 6.50 -20.34 -12.77
CA GLY A 55 5.86 -20.55 -11.47
C GLY A 55 5.68 -22.03 -11.10
N MET A 56 5.99 -22.97 -12.02
CA MET A 56 5.89 -24.41 -11.77
C MET A 56 7.26 -25.05 -11.48
N GLU A 57 8.36 -24.31 -11.68
CA GLU A 57 9.71 -24.78 -11.36
C GLU A 57 9.86 -25.03 -9.86
N GLU A 58 10.50 -26.11 -9.49
CA GLU A 58 10.78 -26.47 -8.10
C GLU A 58 11.59 -25.37 -7.38
N SER A 59 12.52 -24.73 -8.08
CA SER A 59 13.40 -23.69 -7.53
C SER A 59 12.70 -22.38 -7.15
N VAL A 60 11.46 -22.15 -7.62
CA VAL A 60 10.65 -20.97 -7.23
C VAL A 60 9.43 -21.34 -6.40
N ARG A 61 9.26 -22.63 -6.09
CA ARG A 61 8.12 -23.15 -5.32
C ARG A 61 8.44 -23.22 -3.84
N HIS A 62 7.52 -22.78 -2.99
CA HIS A 62 7.68 -22.87 -1.55
C HIS A 62 7.51 -24.33 -1.09
N PRO A 63 8.47 -24.90 -0.34
CA PRO A 63 8.47 -26.32 0.01
C PRO A 63 7.29 -26.72 0.92
N LEU A 64 6.81 -25.84 1.79
CA LEU A 64 5.66 -26.13 2.67
C LEU A 64 4.31 -25.83 2.02
N TRP A 65 4.19 -24.70 1.31
CA TRP A 65 2.94 -24.24 0.70
C TRP A 65 2.69 -24.80 -0.70
N GLY A 66 3.69 -25.39 -1.35
CA GLY A 66 3.58 -26.08 -2.62
C GLY A 66 3.26 -25.18 -3.84
N PHE A 67 3.21 -23.86 -3.70
CA PHE A 67 2.99 -22.93 -4.80
C PHE A 67 4.11 -21.87 -4.92
N SER A 68 4.09 -21.10 -5.99
CA SER A 68 5.05 -20.04 -6.25
C SER A 68 4.37 -18.68 -6.38
N TYR A 69 5.00 -17.62 -5.83
CA TYR A 69 4.58 -16.24 -6.10
C TYR A 69 4.82 -15.81 -7.56
N ALA A 70 5.53 -16.59 -8.38
CA ALA A 70 5.67 -16.33 -9.81
C ALA A 70 4.38 -16.59 -10.62
N LEU A 71 3.38 -17.23 -10.02
CA LEU A 71 2.03 -17.38 -10.59
C LEU A 71 1.20 -16.10 -10.49
N TYR A 72 1.56 -15.19 -9.57
CA TYR A 72 0.94 -13.89 -9.35
C TYR A 72 1.78 -12.76 -9.98
N PRO A 73 1.26 -11.53 -10.13
CA PRO A 73 2.06 -10.42 -10.63
C PRO A 73 3.32 -10.19 -9.79
N TYR A 74 4.49 -10.23 -10.44
CA TYR A 74 5.80 -10.15 -9.77
C TYR A 74 6.74 -9.08 -10.35
N LEU A 75 6.19 -7.94 -10.80
CA LEU A 75 7.02 -6.83 -11.33
C LEU A 75 8.06 -6.37 -10.30
N THR A 76 7.73 -6.37 -9.02
CA THR A 76 8.67 -6.04 -7.93
C THR A 76 9.89 -6.96 -7.93
N ALA A 77 9.69 -8.26 -8.15
CA ALA A 77 10.79 -9.21 -8.23
C ALA A 77 11.65 -9.01 -9.50
N ILE A 78 11.05 -8.62 -10.63
CA ILE A 78 11.79 -8.26 -11.84
C ILE A 78 12.67 -7.03 -11.57
N ILE A 79 12.14 -5.98 -10.93
CA ILE A 79 12.91 -4.78 -10.57
C ILE A 79 14.03 -5.16 -9.57
N SER A 80 13.73 -5.98 -8.58
CA SER A 80 14.70 -6.50 -7.61
C SER A 80 15.82 -7.27 -8.29
N SER A 81 15.51 -8.10 -9.29
CA SER A 81 16.53 -8.85 -10.06
C SER A 81 17.47 -7.93 -10.83
N VAL A 82 16.99 -6.78 -11.33
CA VAL A 82 17.85 -5.78 -11.97
C VAL A 82 18.86 -5.18 -10.97
N PHE A 83 18.40 -4.79 -9.78
CA PHE A 83 19.32 -4.30 -8.73
C PHE A 83 20.30 -5.37 -8.28
N MET A 84 19.87 -6.62 -8.11
CA MET A 84 20.74 -7.75 -7.79
C MET A 84 21.77 -8.00 -8.90
N ALA A 85 21.35 -8.00 -10.18
CA ALA A 85 22.25 -8.20 -11.31
C ALA A 85 23.34 -7.10 -11.36
N ILE A 86 22.98 -5.83 -11.20
CA ILE A 86 23.93 -4.73 -11.12
C ILE A 86 24.89 -4.91 -9.95
N THR A 87 24.38 -5.22 -8.75
CA THR A 87 25.22 -5.43 -7.55
C THR A 87 26.14 -6.63 -7.73
N SER A 88 25.70 -7.68 -8.42
CA SER A 88 26.49 -8.89 -8.68
C SER A 88 27.74 -8.65 -9.54
N LEU A 89 27.83 -7.52 -10.24
CA LEU A 89 29.03 -7.10 -10.96
C LEU A 89 30.18 -6.68 -10.03
N PHE A 90 29.84 -6.26 -8.80
CA PHE A 90 30.79 -5.75 -7.81
C PHE A 90 31.04 -6.72 -6.67
N THR A 91 30.03 -7.50 -6.27
CA THR A 91 30.11 -8.43 -5.14
C THR A 91 29.14 -9.62 -5.30
N LYS A 92 29.55 -10.76 -4.74
CA LYS A 92 28.71 -11.97 -4.63
C LYS A 92 28.20 -12.20 -3.21
N SER A 93 28.36 -11.22 -2.32
CA SER A 93 27.87 -11.31 -0.94
C SER A 93 26.34 -11.45 -0.93
N ALA A 94 25.81 -12.49 -0.29
CA ALA A 94 24.37 -12.72 -0.18
C ALA A 94 23.67 -11.55 0.51
N ALA A 95 24.29 -10.97 1.54
CA ALA A 95 23.74 -9.80 2.25
C ALA A 95 23.66 -8.57 1.33
N ALA A 96 24.65 -8.33 0.46
CA ALA A 96 24.63 -7.23 -0.49
C ALA A 96 23.55 -7.44 -1.57
N LEU A 97 23.40 -8.66 -2.08
CA LEU A 97 22.37 -9.02 -3.06
C LEU A 97 20.95 -8.90 -2.47
N LEU A 98 20.75 -9.33 -1.24
CA LEU A 98 19.48 -9.16 -0.52
C LEU A 98 19.16 -7.68 -0.32
N THR A 99 20.12 -6.87 0.12
CA THR A 99 19.95 -5.42 0.28
C THR A 99 19.60 -4.77 -1.08
N ALA A 100 20.23 -5.20 -2.16
CA ALA A 100 19.92 -4.75 -3.51
C ALA A 100 18.48 -5.09 -3.93
N ALA A 101 18.00 -6.30 -3.62
CA ALA A 101 16.61 -6.69 -3.87
C ALA A 101 15.61 -5.82 -3.09
N ARG A 102 15.91 -5.50 -1.84
CA ARG A 102 15.10 -4.65 -0.94
C ARG A 102 14.97 -3.21 -1.41
N LEU A 103 15.90 -2.72 -2.27
CA LEU A 103 15.81 -1.37 -2.84
C LEU A 103 14.49 -1.12 -3.58
N THR A 104 13.89 -2.13 -4.18
CA THR A 104 12.57 -2.02 -4.83
C THR A 104 11.51 -1.51 -3.85
N SER A 105 11.45 -2.08 -2.64
CA SER A 105 10.50 -1.66 -1.60
C SER A 105 10.86 -0.29 -1.02
N VAL A 106 12.15 0.00 -0.79
CA VAL A 106 12.62 1.30 -0.31
C VAL A 106 12.26 2.42 -1.29
N LEU A 107 12.48 2.21 -2.58
CA LEU A 107 12.15 3.19 -3.62
C LEU A 107 10.63 3.33 -3.81
N SER A 108 9.87 2.25 -3.66
CA SER A 108 8.40 2.29 -3.71
C SER A 108 7.83 3.11 -2.55
N GLY A 109 8.30 2.89 -1.32
CA GLY A 109 7.89 3.68 -0.15
C GLY A 109 8.28 5.16 -0.29
N THR A 110 9.50 5.44 -0.74
CA THR A 110 9.97 6.81 -1.01
C THR A 110 9.15 7.47 -2.11
N GLY A 111 8.85 6.74 -3.19
CA GLY A 111 7.97 7.19 -4.27
C GLY A 111 6.56 7.49 -3.81
N THR A 112 6.01 6.66 -2.91
CA THR A 112 4.72 6.94 -2.26
C THR A 112 4.73 8.28 -1.56
N LEU A 113 5.75 8.55 -0.75
CA LEU A 113 5.85 9.81 0.00
C LEU A 113 5.95 11.03 -0.95
N ILE A 114 6.71 10.91 -2.03
CA ILE A 114 6.78 11.95 -3.07
C ILE A 114 5.39 12.23 -3.66
N VAL A 115 4.66 11.17 -4.03
CA VAL A 115 3.33 11.31 -4.64
C VAL A 115 2.31 11.84 -3.63
N VAL A 116 2.39 11.45 -2.36
CA VAL A 116 1.51 11.98 -1.30
C VAL A 116 1.71 13.48 -1.10
N PHE A 117 2.95 13.98 -1.18
CA PHE A 117 3.17 15.43 -1.20
C PHE A 117 2.52 16.11 -2.40
N LEU A 118 2.59 15.50 -3.59
CA LEU A 118 1.91 16.02 -4.78
C LEU A 118 0.37 15.99 -4.61
N ILE A 119 -0.19 14.95 -3.99
CA ILE A 119 -1.60 14.87 -3.63
C ILE A 119 -1.98 16.02 -2.69
N GLY A 120 -1.21 16.24 -1.63
CA GLY A 120 -1.44 17.32 -0.68
C GLY A 120 -1.37 18.71 -1.33
N GLU A 121 -0.38 18.94 -2.21
CA GLU A 121 -0.25 20.19 -2.99
C GLU A 121 -1.44 20.43 -3.93
N GLU A 122 -2.05 19.37 -4.44
CA GLU A 122 -3.22 19.47 -5.32
C GLU A 122 -4.55 19.60 -4.54
N LEU A 123 -4.68 19.01 -3.37
CA LEU A 123 -5.93 19.03 -2.60
C LEU A 123 -6.05 20.23 -1.66
N PHE A 124 -4.95 20.62 -1.03
CA PHE A 124 -4.96 21.62 0.03
C PHE A 124 -4.37 22.94 -0.44
N GLU A 125 -5.02 24.04 -0.08
CA GLU A 125 -4.48 25.38 -0.33
C GLU A 125 -3.30 25.71 0.59
N ARG A 126 -3.27 25.06 1.77
CA ARG A 126 -2.26 25.28 2.81
C ARG A 126 -1.13 24.26 2.68
N ARG A 127 0.11 24.76 2.63
CA ARG A 127 1.31 23.92 2.52
C ARG A 127 1.55 23.05 3.75
N GLU A 128 1.13 23.52 4.92
CA GLU A 128 1.17 22.79 6.19
C GLU A 128 0.40 21.48 6.11
N SER A 129 -0.76 21.50 5.45
CA SER A 129 -1.58 20.32 5.25
C SER A 129 -0.89 19.30 4.33
N ALA A 130 -0.25 19.78 3.25
CA ALA A 130 0.53 18.87 2.40
C ALA A 130 1.69 18.20 3.16
N LEU A 131 2.34 18.92 4.11
CA LEU A 131 3.36 18.32 4.99
C LEU A 131 2.75 17.29 5.94
N LEU A 132 1.59 17.60 6.52
CA LEU A 132 0.92 16.73 7.47
C LEU A 132 0.51 15.40 6.82
N SER A 133 -0.06 15.43 5.60
CA SER A 133 -0.35 14.22 4.81
C SER A 133 0.90 13.35 4.61
N GLY A 134 2.02 13.99 4.22
CA GLY A 134 3.29 13.28 4.03
C GLY A 134 3.83 12.65 5.33
N ILE A 135 3.70 13.35 6.45
CA ILE A 135 4.11 12.84 7.76
C ILE A 135 3.25 11.64 8.17
N PHE A 136 1.94 11.73 8.07
CA PHE A 136 1.02 10.68 8.48
C PHE A 136 1.18 9.40 7.65
N VAL A 137 1.35 9.52 6.34
CA VAL A 137 1.55 8.37 5.45
C VAL A 137 2.98 7.82 5.60
N GLY A 138 4.00 8.67 5.43
CA GLY A 138 5.39 8.22 5.38
C GLY A 138 5.90 7.66 6.70
N PHE A 139 5.45 8.20 7.81
CA PHE A 139 5.96 7.81 9.14
C PHE A 139 4.94 7.01 9.95
N LEU A 140 4.08 6.23 9.28
CA LEU A 140 3.36 5.14 9.93
C LEU A 140 4.35 3.97 10.14
N PRO A 141 4.53 3.45 11.37
CA PRO A 141 5.56 2.44 11.63
C PRO A 141 5.46 1.21 10.74
N GLN A 142 4.24 0.71 10.51
CA GLN A 142 4.02 -0.43 9.62
C GLN A 142 4.40 -0.14 8.17
N PHE A 143 4.11 1.05 7.66
CA PHE A 143 4.47 1.42 6.29
C PHE A 143 5.99 1.53 6.08
N VAL A 144 6.72 2.07 7.09
CA VAL A 144 8.18 2.07 7.08
C VAL A 144 8.72 0.64 7.08
N PHE A 145 8.19 -0.24 7.94
CA PHE A 145 8.60 -1.65 7.97
C PHE A 145 8.38 -2.35 6.64
N LEU A 146 7.22 -2.20 6.01
CA LEU A 146 6.92 -2.74 4.68
C LEU A 146 7.84 -2.17 3.59
N SER A 147 8.39 -0.99 3.78
CA SER A 147 9.34 -0.38 2.84
C SER A 147 10.78 -0.89 3.00
N CYS A 148 11.06 -1.82 3.95
CA CYS A 148 12.40 -2.26 4.27
C CYS A 148 12.78 -3.66 3.77
N TYR A 149 11.83 -4.46 3.28
CA TYR A 149 12.07 -5.83 2.84
C TYR A 149 11.34 -6.16 1.54
N VAL A 150 11.71 -7.29 0.90
CA VAL A 150 11.15 -7.67 -0.40
C VAL A 150 9.69 -8.11 -0.24
N ASN A 151 8.77 -7.26 -0.71
CA ASN A 151 7.33 -7.51 -0.72
C ASN A 151 6.64 -6.74 -1.86
N ASN A 152 5.34 -6.99 -2.06
CA ASN A 152 4.53 -6.28 -3.03
C ASN A 152 3.72 -5.13 -2.40
N ASP A 153 3.62 -5.08 -1.07
CA ASP A 153 2.73 -4.16 -0.36
C ASP A 153 3.15 -2.69 -0.55
N SER A 154 4.44 -2.38 -0.37
CA SER A 154 4.95 -1.01 -0.57
C SER A 154 4.76 -0.51 -2.00
N PHE A 155 4.93 -1.40 -3.00
CA PHE A 155 4.69 -1.07 -4.41
C PHE A 155 3.20 -0.90 -4.71
N ALA A 156 2.32 -1.69 -4.09
CA ALA A 156 0.87 -1.53 -4.20
C ALA A 156 0.42 -0.15 -3.68
N VAL A 157 0.91 0.27 -2.51
CA VAL A 157 0.62 1.61 -1.96
C VAL A 157 1.13 2.72 -2.88
N PHE A 158 2.32 2.56 -3.47
CA PHE A 158 2.88 3.51 -4.44
C PHE A 158 1.97 3.65 -5.68
N THR A 159 1.53 2.54 -6.25
CA THR A 159 0.66 2.56 -7.44
C THR A 159 -0.72 3.15 -7.14
N VAL A 160 -1.27 2.85 -5.97
CA VAL A 160 -2.52 3.47 -5.47
C VAL A 160 -2.36 4.98 -5.30
N ALA A 161 -1.26 5.43 -4.70
CA ALA A 161 -0.99 6.87 -4.58
C ALA A 161 -0.91 7.56 -5.95
N LEU A 162 -0.26 6.94 -6.95
CA LEU A 162 -0.23 7.44 -8.33
C LEU A 162 -1.64 7.54 -8.93
N ILE A 163 -2.47 6.52 -8.79
CA ILE A 163 -3.85 6.52 -9.27
C ILE A 163 -4.63 7.67 -8.63
N ILE A 164 -4.56 7.82 -7.31
CA ILE A 164 -5.26 8.90 -6.57
C ILE A 164 -4.78 10.28 -7.04
N TYR A 165 -3.48 10.46 -7.24
CA TYR A 165 -2.93 11.70 -7.76
C TYR A 165 -3.55 12.06 -9.13
N PHE A 166 -3.62 11.09 -10.06
CA PHE A 166 -4.21 11.34 -11.36
C PHE A 166 -5.75 11.41 -11.35
N TRP A 167 -6.43 10.84 -10.37
CA TRP A 167 -7.85 11.10 -10.13
C TRP A 167 -8.10 12.56 -9.77
N ILE A 168 -7.28 13.11 -8.85
CA ILE A 168 -7.38 14.51 -8.42
C ILE A 168 -7.09 15.46 -9.59
N ARG A 169 -6.06 15.18 -10.37
CA ARG A 169 -5.74 15.95 -11.57
C ARG A 169 -6.82 15.83 -12.63
N GLY A 170 -7.32 14.64 -12.88
CA GLY A 170 -8.42 14.38 -13.80
C GLY A 170 -9.71 15.10 -13.39
N MET A 171 -10.01 15.15 -12.09
CA MET A 171 -11.11 15.94 -11.54
C MET A 171 -11.00 17.45 -11.86
N LYS A 172 -9.77 18.00 -11.91
CA LYS A 172 -9.52 19.41 -12.21
C LYS A 172 -9.45 19.73 -13.71
N SER A 173 -8.93 18.80 -14.52
CA SER A 173 -8.58 19.01 -15.93
C SER A 173 -9.53 18.33 -16.92
N ALA A 174 -10.54 17.59 -16.45
CA ALA A 174 -11.33 16.66 -17.27
C ALA A 174 -10.42 15.67 -18.03
N PHE A 175 -9.39 15.17 -17.39
CA PHE A 175 -8.37 14.25 -17.90
C PHE A 175 -7.68 14.79 -19.16
N CYS A 176 -6.77 15.75 -19.01
CA CYS A 176 -5.90 16.16 -20.10
C CYS A 176 -4.99 15.00 -20.55
N LYS A 177 -4.29 15.13 -21.68
CA LYS A 177 -3.42 14.06 -22.22
C LYS A 177 -2.43 13.51 -21.19
N LYS A 178 -1.79 14.38 -20.42
CA LYS A 178 -0.82 13.98 -19.36
C LYS A 178 -1.51 13.17 -18.26
N ASP A 179 -2.74 13.53 -17.89
CA ASP A 179 -3.49 12.84 -16.85
C ASP A 179 -3.97 11.46 -17.32
N CYS A 180 -4.35 11.32 -18.62
CA CYS A 180 -4.66 10.02 -19.21
C CYS A 180 -3.44 9.09 -19.22
N ILE A 181 -2.26 9.62 -19.61
CA ILE A 181 -1.01 8.85 -19.63
C ILE A 181 -0.67 8.41 -18.20
N GLY A 182 -0.72 9.33 -17.25
CA GLY A 182 -0.37 9.04 -15.87
C GLY A 182 -1.35 8.08 -15.19
N LEU A 183 -2.67 8.23 -15.44
CA LEU A 183 -3.67 7.29 -14.93
C LEU A 183 -3.48 5.89 -15.55
N GLY A 184 -3.26 5.81 -16.87
CA GLY A 184 -2.98 4.56 -17.55
C GLY A 184 -1.72 3.87 -17.00
N ALA A 185 -0.64 4.64 -16.78
CA ALA A 185 0.58 4.11 -16.16
C ALA A 185 0.35 3.64 -14.73
N GLY A 186 -0.33 4.43 -13.90
CA GLY A 186 -0.70 4.04 -12.54
C GLY A 186 -1.54 2.76 -12.50
N CYS A 187 -2.53 2.63 -13.37
CA CYS A 187 -3.37 1.44 -13.48
C CYS A 187 -2.56 0.22 -13.96
N GLY A 188 -1.70 0.37 -14.98
CA GLY A 188 -0.87 -0.72 -15.48
C GLY A 188 0.13 -1.23 -14.42
N LEU A 189 0.77 -0.33 -13.69
CA LEU A 189 1.65 -0.68 -12.58
C LEU A 189 0.87 -1.33 -11.42
N CYS A 190 -0.33 -0.82 -11.11
CA CYS A 190 -1.21 -1.40 -10.09
C CYS A 190 -1.63 -2.83 -10.44
N ALA A 191 -1.94 -3.10 -11.71
CA ALA A 191 -2.26 -4.44 -12.18
C ALA A 191 -1.10 -5.43 -11.98
N LEU A 192 0.16 -4.95 -11.97
CA LEU A 192 1.37 -5.74 -11.73
C LEU A 192 1.85 -5.69 -10.26
N SER A 193 1.08 -5.11 -9.34
CA SER A 193 1.46 -4.97 -7.93
C SER A 193 0.91 -6.10 -7.07
N TYR A 194 -0.25 -5.91 -6.49
CA TYR A 194 -0.88 -6.85 -5.58
C TYR A 194 -2.40 -6.77 -5.66
N TYR A 195 -3.09 -7.91 -5.58
CA TYR A 195 -4.54 -7.99 -5.83
C TYR A 195 -5.38 -7.16 -4.85
N ASN A 196 -4.90 -6.92 -3.62
CA ASN A 196 -5.59 -6.07 -2.64
C ASN A 196 -5.76 -4.60 -3.10
N ALA A 197 -4.96 -4.15 -4.08
CA ALA A 197 -5.05 -2.82 -4.67
C ALA A 197 -6.04 -2.71 -5.85
N TYR A 198 -6.61 -3.84 -6.34
CA TYR A 198 -7.43 -3.85 -7.56
C TYR A 198 -8.76 -3.11 -7.44
N ALA A 199 -9.22 -2.84 -6.22
CA ALA A 199 -10.33 -1.93 -5.98
C ALA A 199 -10.13 -0.56 -6.67
N TYR A 200 -8.89 -0.07 -6.71
CA TYR A 200 -8.56 1.20 -7.36
C TYR A 200 -8.62 1.15 -8.88
N LEU A 201 -8.38 -0.01 -9.50
CA LEU A 201 -8.59 -0.21 -10.95
C LEU A 201 -10.06 -0.08 -11.32
N LEU A 202 -10.95 -0.76 -10.59
CA LEU A 202 -12.39 -0.67 -10.78
C LEU A 202 -12.88 0.77 -10.57
N CYS A 203 -12.51 1.39 -9.46
CA CYS A 203 -12.89 2.76 -9.14
C CYS A 203 -12.33 3.78 -10.15
N SER A 204 -11.16 3.51 -10.78
CA SER A 204 -10.63 4.35 -11.87
C SER A 204 -11.55 4.40 -13.07
N ILE A 205 -12.10 3.25 -13.46
CA ILE A 205 -13.07 3.16 -14.57
C ILE A 205 -14.32 3.99 -14.23
N LEU A 206 -14.88 3.75 -13.05
CA LEU A 206 -16.10 4.43 -12.60
C LEU A 206 -15.91 5.94 -12.50
N LEU A 207 -14.83 6.40 -11.85
CA LEU A 207 -14.55 7.83 -11.67
C LEU A 207 -14.28 8.52 -13.01
N PHE A 208 -13.50 7.88 -13.89
CA PHE A 208 -13.19 8.43 -15.22
C PHE A 208 -14.47 8.74 -15.99
N PHE A 209 -15.35 7.76 -16.14
CA PHE A 209 -16.60 7.97 -16.88
C PHE A 209 -17.54 8.95 -16.16
N ALA A 210 -17.67 8.87 -14.82
CA ALA A 210 -18.50 9.80 -14.06
C ALA A 210 -18.05 11.26 -14.22
N LEU A 211 -16.74 11.54 -14.19
CA LEU A 211 -16.20 12.88 -14.39
C LEU A 211 -16.34 13.35 -15.85
N MET A 212 -16.08 12.50 -16.84
CA MET A 212 -16.22 12.86 -18.25
C MET A 212 -17.68 13.22 -18.60
N ILE A 213 -18.65 12.46 -18.07
CA ILE A 213 -20.09 12.75 -18.23
C ILE A 213 -20.44 14.04 -17.47
N HIS A 214 -19.93 14.22 -16.25
CA HIS A 214 -20.15 15.47 -15.50
C HIS A 214 -19.67 16.71 -16.24
N PHE A 215 -18.50 16.64 -16.88
CA PHE A 215 -17.94 17.71 -17.70
C PHE A 215 -18.58 17.81 -19.09
N ARG A 216 -19.63 17.03 -19.37
CA ARG A 216 -20.37 17.01 -20.64
C ARG A 216 -19.46 16.86 -21.86
N LYS A 217 -18.45 16.01 -21.75
CA LYS A 217 -17.54 15.75 -22.86
C LYS A 217 -18.25 14.95 -23.96
N PRO A 218 -17.96 15.22 -25.25
CA PRO A 218 -18.56 14.46 -26.34
C PRO A 218 -18.10 12.99 -26.31
N ALA A 219 -18.98 12.07 -26.71
CA ALA A 219 -18.72 10.62 -26.67
C ALA A 219 -17.41 10.22 -27.36
N LYS A 220 -17.07 10.87 -28.50
CA LYS A 220 -15.79 10.65 -29.21
C LYS A 220 -14.59 10.99 -28.34
N GLU A 221 -14.63 12.11 -27.58
CA GLU A 221 -13.53 12.50 -26.67
C GLU A 221 -13.41 11.50 -25.51
N ILE A 222 -14.56 11.09 -24.94
CA ILE A 222 -14.59 10.08 -23.86
C ILE A 222 -13.96 8.79 -24.35
N PHE A 223 -14.37 8.29 -25.51
CA PHE A 223 -13.84 7.05 -26.09
C PHE A 223 -12.34 7.12 -26.35
N VAL A 224 -11.85 8.20 -26.99
CA VAL A 224 -10.42 8.36 -27.30
C VAL A 224 -9.56 8.41 -26.02
N LYS A 225 -10.02 9.14 -25.01
CA LYS A 225 -9.30 9.22 -23.72
C LYS A 225 -9.34 7.90 -22.96
N ALA A 226 -10.50 7.22 -22.92
CA ALA A 226 -10.64 5.90 -22.29
C ALA A 226 -9.73 4.87 -22.98
N LEU A 227 -9.70 4.87 -24.31
CA LEU A 227 -8.83 3.99 -25.11
C LEU A 227 -7.34 4.29 -24.81
N ALA A 228 -6.96 5.56 -24.68
CA ALA A 228 -5.58 5.93 -24.34
C ALA A 228 -5.19 5.43 -22.92
N VAL A 229 -6.06 5.62 -21.91
CA VAL A 229 -5.81 5.09 -20.55
C VAL A 229 -5.71 3.57 -20.59
N PHE A 230 -6.65 2.89 -21.25
CA PHE A 230 -6.65 1.43 -21.36
C PHE A 230 -5.41 0.92 -22.11
N ALA A 231 -5.06 1.51 -23.25
CA ALA A 231 -3.91 1.06 -24.04
C ALA A 231 -2.60 1.18 -23.26
N ILE A 232 -2.40 2.28 -22.52
CA ILE A 232 -1.21 2.46 -21.69
C ILE A 232 -1.19 1.44 -20.52
N ALA A 233 -2.32 1.27 -19.84
CA ALA A 233 -2.43 0.29 -18.78
C ALA A 233 -2.18 -1.14 -19.29
N PHE A 234 -2.72 -1.47 -20.45
CA PHE A 234 -2.53 -2.77 -21.08
C PHE A 234 -1.10 -3.01 -21.57
N LEU A 235 -0.46 -2.00 -22.16
CA LEU A 235 0.95 -2.10 -22.58
C LEU A 235 1.90 -2.34 -21.39
N ILE A 236 1.60 -1.74 -20.23
CA ILE A 236 2.41 -1.91 -19.02
C ILE A 236 2.07 -3.22 -18.32
N GLY A 237 0.79 -3.53 -18.10
CA GLY A 237 0.33 -4.63 -17.24
C GLY A 237 -0.14 -5.87 -17.98
N GLY A 238 -0.63 -5.74 -19.20
CA GLY A 238 -1.32 -6.82 -19.93
C GLY A 238 -0.45 -8.02 -20.28
N TRP A 239 0.86 -7.78 -20.50
CA TRP A 239 1.81 -8.84 -20.86
C TRP A 239 1.82 -10.00 -19.87
N PHE A 240 1.72 -9.70 -18.57
CA PHE A 240 1.74 -10.73 -17.53
C PHE A 240 0.53 -11.65 -17.63
N PHE A 241 -0.66 -11.07 -17.75
CA PHE A 241 -1.90 -11.84 -17.82
C PHE A 241 -2.00 -12.66 -19.09
N ILE A 242 -1.55 -12.09 -20.23
CA ILE A 242 -1.48 -12.85 -21.51
C ILE A 242 -0.50 -14.01 -21.35
N ARG A 243 0.68 -13.76 -20.79
CA ARG A 243 1.69 -14.79 -20.53
C ARG A 243 1.13 -15.91 -19.66
N ASN A 244 0.48 -15.58 -18.54
CA ASN A 244 -0.14 -16.57 -17.67
C ASN A 244 -1.19 -17.38 -18.42
N ALA A 245 -2.08 -16.73 -19.18
CA ALA A 245 -3.09 -17.46 -19.95
C ALA A 245 -2.46 -18.42 -20.98
N VAL A 246 -1.36 -18.02 -21.62
CA VAL A 246 -0.68 -18.88 -22.61
C VAL A 246 0.04 -20.06 -21.95
N ILE A 247 0.66 -19.85 -20.80
CA ILE A 247 1.48 -20.88 -20.13
C ILE A 247 0.60 -21.81 -19.28
N HIS A 248 -0.51 -21.31 -18.73
CA HIS A 248 -1.34 -22.01 -17.76
C HIS A 248 -2.79 -22.24 -18.27
N ASP A 249 -2.95 -22.64 -19.51
CA ASP A 249 -4.22 -23.10 -20.10
C ASP A 249 -5.40 -22.14 -19.80
N GLY A 250 -5.20 -20.84 -20.04
CA GLY A 250 -6.21 -19.80 -19.88
C GLY A 250 -6.32 -19.21 -18.46
N ASP A 251 -5.48 -19.60 -17.51
CA ASP A 251 -5.47 -19.04 -16.15
C ASP A 251 -4.78 -17.65 -16.11
N LEU A 252 -5.54 -16.61 -16.44
CA LEU A 252 -5.07 -15.22 -16.46
C LEU A 252 -4.47 -14.77 -15.13
N LEU A 253 -5.07 -15.17 -14.00
CA LEU A 253 -4.73 -14.70 -12.67
C LEU A 253 -3.75 -15.62 -11.91
N GLY A 254 -3.47 -16.82 -12.45
CA GLY A 254 -2.62 -17.78 -11.78
C GLY A 254 -3.22 -18.46 -10.55
N MET A 255 -4.50 -18.16 -10.26
CA MET A 255 -5.14 -18.64 -9.02
C MET A 255 -5.48 -20.13 -9.08
N ARG A 256 -6.00 -20.59 -10.23
CA ARG A 256 -6.29 -22.02 -10.43
C ARG A 256 -4.99 -22.82 -10.38
N THR A 257 -4.00 -22.43 -11.14
CA THR A 257 -2.69 -23.09 -11.22
C THR A 257 -1.98 -23.09 -9.85
N SER A 258 -2.12 -22.01 -9.07
CA SER A 258 -1.58 -21.95 -7.71
C SER A 258 -2.24 -22.96 -6.78
N ASN A 259 -3.57 -23.11 -6.84
CA ASN A 259 -4.29 -24.10 -6.05
C ASN A 259 -3.93 -25.54 -6.47
N GLU A 260 -3.87 -25.82 -7.77
CA GLU A 260 -3.46 -27.13 -8.29
C GLU A 260 -2.02 -27.48 -7.85
N SER A 261 -1.09 -26.51 -7.94
CA SER A 261 0.29 -26.69 -7.48
C SER A 261 0.35 -26.95 -5.96
N ALA A 262 -0.44 -26.20 -5.17
CA ALA A 262 -0.53 -26.41 -3.73
C ALA A 262 -1.10 -27.81 -3.38
N SER A 263 -2.17 -28.25 -4.06
CA SER A 263 -2.75 -29.60 -3.85
C SER A 263 -1.75 -30.72 -4.16
N LEU A 264 -0.87 -30.51 -5.17
CA LEU A 264 0.11 -31.55 -5.57
C LEU A 264 1.35 -31.54 -4.67
N TYR A 265 1.86 -30.39 -4.27
CA TYR A 265 3.20 -30.25 -3.72
C TYR A 265 3.26 -29.70 -2.29
N ALA A 266 2.17 -29.20 -1.72
CA ALA A 266 2.18 -28.73 -0.34
C ALA A 266 2.34 -29.89 0.64
N ALA A 267 2.90 -29.59 1.81
CA ALA A 267 2.80 -30.52 2.94
C ALA A 267 1.32 -30.73 3.30
N ASP A 268 0.95 -31.91 3.78
CA ASP A 268 -0.45 -32.34 3.91
C ASP A 268 -1.33 -31.35 4.68
N GLU A 269 -0.80 -30.74 5.74
CA GLU A 269 -1.50 -29.73 6.54
C GLU A 269 -1.76 -28.39 5.80
N TYR A 270 -0.97 -28.10 4.75
CA TYR A 270 -1.06 -26.87 3.96
C TYR A 270 -1.78 -27.05 2.62
N LYS A 271 -2.23 -28.25 2.30
CA LYS A 271 -3.01 -28.51 1.09
C LYS A 271 -4.35 -27.75 1.14
N PRO A 272 -4.82 -27.16 0.03
CA PRO A 272 -6.08 -26.41 -0.01
C PRO A 272 -7.26 -27.17 0.57
N GLU A 273 -7.36 -28.48 0.30
CA GLU A 273 -8.42 -29.36 0.78
C GLU A 273 -8.40 -29.63 2.30
N ASN A 274 -7.24 -29.46 2.95
CA ASN A 274 -7.05 -29.71 4.38
C ASN A 274 -7.07 -28.43 5.21
N ARG A 275 -7.13 -27.24 4.57
CA ARG A 275 -7.12 -25.97 5.28
C ARG A 275 -8.41 -25.75 6.04
N GLN A 276 -8.29 -25.54 7.34
CA GLN A 276 -9.41 -25.09 8.16
C GLN A 276 -9.62 -23.58 7.97
N THR A 277 -10.79 -23.21 7.47
CA THR A 277 -11.21 -21.82 7.28
C THR A 277 -12.44 -21.53 8.14
N PRO A 278 -12.72 -20.27 8.49
CA PRO A 278 -13.96 -19.91 9.16
C PRO A 278 -15.20 -20.43 8.43
N ALA A 279 -15.18 -20.45 7.09
CA ALA A 279 -16.27 -20.97 6.28
C ALA A 279 -16.44 -22.48 6.42
N SER A 280 -15.33 -23.26 6.40
CA SER A 280 -15.39 -24.72 6.57
C SER A 280 -15.81 -25.13 7.96
N GLU A 281 -15.47 -24.33 8.97
CA GLU A 281 -15.87 -24.53 10.37
C GLU A 281 -17.26 -23.96 10.71
N GLY A 282 -17.94 -23.31 9.75
CA GLY A 282 -19.24 -22.74 9.93
C GLY A 282 -19.30 -21.55 10.91
N TRP A 283 -18.20 -20.79 11.03
CA TRP A 283 -18.15 -19.64 11.95
C TRP A 283 -19.08 -18.53 11.50
N SER A 284 -19.78 -17.95 12.45
CA SER A 284 -20.54 -16.72 12.24
C SER A 284 -19.61 -15.50 12.04
N PHE A 285 -20.19 -14.40 11.55
CA PHE A 285 -19.48 -13.11 11.44
C PHE A 285 -18.83 -12.68 12.77
N GLN A 286 -19.58 -12.82 13.88
CA GLN A 286 -19.08 -12.45 15.20
C GLN A 286 -17.89 -13.32 15.63
N GLN A 287 -17.96 -14.62 15.39
CA GLN A 287 -16.86 -15.56 15.70
C GLN A 287 -15.62 -15.24 14.86
N THR A 288 -15.81 -14.97 13.58
CA THR A 288 -14.69 -14.71 12.65
C THR A 288 -13.95 -13.41 12.97
N TYR A 289 -14.68 -12.32 13.21
CA TYR A 289 -14.06 -10.99 13.22
C TYR A 289 -13.99 -10.32 14.59
N LEU A 290 -14.88 -10.66 15.52
CA LEU A 290 -15.02 -9.94 16.79
C LEU A 290 -14.65 -10.77 18.03
N GLN A 291 -14.71 -12.10 17.93
CA GLN A 291 -14.26 -12.98 19.00
C GLN A 291 -12.81 -13.42 18.78
N THR A 292 -12.13 -13.73 19.88
CA THR A 292 -10.77 -14.28 19.83
C THR A 292 -10.85 -15.77 19.59
N PRO A 293 -10.33 -16.30 18.45
CA PRO A 293 -10.33 -17.74 18.21
C PRO A 293 -9.45 -18.48 19.23
N GLU A 294 -9.78 -19.75 19.46
CA GLU A 294 -8.97 -20.61 20.32
C GLU A 294 -7.52 -20.68 19.84
N GLY A 295 -6.57 -20.62 20.76
CA GLY A 295 -5.13 -20.63 20.45
C GLY A 295 -4.57 -19.31 19.93
N ARG A 296 -5.38 -18.23 19.80
CA ARG A 296 -4.92 -16.88 19.42
C ARG A 296 -4.99 -15.91 20.60
N THR A 297 -4.18 -14.86 20.54
CA THR A 297 -4.09 -13.86 21.62
C THR A 297 -5.06 -12.70 21.45
N SER A 298 -5.64 -12.53 20.23
CA SER A 298 -6.54 -11.42 19.92
C SER A 298 -7.48 -11.76 18.75
N ASN A 299 -8.59 -11.01 18.64
CA ASN A 299 -9.54 -11.15 17.54
C ASN A 299 -9.01 -10.51 16.25
N TRP A 300 -9.68 -10.81 15.14
CA TRP A 300 -9.30 -10.31 13.81
C TRP A 300 -9.27 -8.78 13.76
N LEU A 301 -10.29 -8.11 14.29
CA LEU A 301 -10.40 -6.65 14.23
C LEU A 301 -9.24 -5.97 14.96
N PHE A 302 -8.96 -6.38 16.21
CA PHE A 302 -7.87 -5.81 16.99
C PHE A 302 -6.50 -6.08 16.34
N SER A 303 -6.25 -7.33 15.90
CA SER A 303 -4.99 -7.69 15.22
C SER A 303 -4.79 -6.90 13.94
N THR A 304 -5.85 -6.74 13.12
CA THR A 304 -5.79 -6.00 11.86
C THR A 304 -5.52 -4.51 12.10
N VAL A 305 -6.22 -3.88 13.05
CA VAL A 305 -6.01 -2.46 13.37
C VAL A 305 -4.64 -2.22 14.00
N SER A 306 -4.22 -3.06 14.95
CA SER A 306 -2.90 -2.91 15.60
C SER A 306 -1.76 -3.13 14.61
N SER A 307 -1.86 -4.13 13.73
CA SER A 307 -0.83 -4.38 12.73
C SER A 307 -0.88 -3.41 11.55
N PHE A 308 -1.98 -2.71 11.30
CA PHE A 308 -2.01 -1.56 10.40
C PHE A 308 -1.14 -0.42 10.93
N ILE A 309 -1.12 -0.19 12.25
CA ILE A 309 -0.28 0.83 12.90
C ILE A 309 1.17 0.37 12.97
N GLY A 310 1.42 -0.82 13.52
CA GLY A 310 2.76 -1.35 13.70
C GLY A 310 2.80 -2.66 14.48
N SER A 311 2.86 -3.78 13.76
CA SER A 311 3.23 -5.09 14.28
C SER A 311 4.25 -5.68 13.33
N PHE A 312 5.46 -5.91 13.81
CA PHE A 312 6.60 -6.23 12.96
C PHE A 312 6.91 -7.73 12.98
N SER A 313 7.84 -8.15 12.13
CA SER A 313 8.16 -9.56 11.90
C SER A 313 6.90 -10.32 11.45
N TYR A 314 6.74 -11.56 11.81
CA TYR A 314 5.52 -12.36 11.61
C TYR A 314 4.45 -12.02 12.66
N MET A 315 4.22 -10.72 12.93
CA MET A 315 3.35 -10.23 14.00
C MET A 315 3.77 -10.70 15.40
N THR A 316 5.07 -10.88 15.63
CA THR A 316 5.65 -11.29 16.91
C THR A 316 6.22 -10.12 17.71
N VAL A 317 6.54 -9.02 17.03
CA VAL A 317 7.04 -7.78 17.64
C VAL A 317 5.93 -6.75 17.65
N HIS A 318 5.32 -6.55 18.83
CA HIS A 318 4.20 -5.63 19.03
C HIS A 318 4.64 -4.34 19.69
N LEU A 319 3.93 -3.25 19.40
CA LEU A 319 4.02 -2.03 20.19
C LEU A 319 3.27 -2.19 21.53
N PRO A 320 3.65 -1.47 22.59
CA PRO A 320 2.84 -1.39 23.80
C PRO A 320 1.44 -0.83 23.50
N MET A 321 0.43 -1.29 24.25
CA MET A 321 -0.97 -0.86 24.09
C MET A 321 -1.12 0.67 24.10
N VAL A 322 -0.34 1.37 24.95
CA VAL A 322 -0.37 2.83 25.03
C VAL A 322 -0.04 3.51 23.69
N LEU A 323 0.91 2.96 22.90
CA LEU A 323 1.23 3.51 21.59
C LEU A 323 0.10 3.28 20.58
N TYR A 324 -0.52 2.08 20.56
CA TYR A 324 -1.69 1.84 19.73
C TYR A 324 -2.84 2.79 20.06
N LEU A 325 -3.09 3.04 21.36
CA LEU A 325 -4.13 3.98 21.79
C LEU A 325 -3.82 5.43 21.38
N LEU A 326 -2.55 5.86 21.46
CA LEU A 326 -2.15 7.22 21.06
C LEU A 326 -2.27 7.41 19.54
N TYR A 327 -1.80 6.47 18.73
CA TYR A 327 -2.00 6.51 17.28
C TYR A 327 -3.49 6.47 16.93
N GLY A 328 -4.23 5.53 17.54
CA GLY A 328 -5.66 5.41 17.35
C GLY A 328 -6.44 6.66 17.74
N ALA A 329 -6.08 7.31 18.84
CA ALA A 329 -6.69 8.56 19.29
C ALA A 329 -6.42 9.71 18.31
N LEU A 330 -5.18 9.85 17.82
CA LEU A 330 -4.85 10.85 16.79
C LEU A 330 -5.63 10.60 15.50
N MET A 331 -5.67 9.35 15.02
CA MET A 331 -6.41 9.00 13.81
C MET A 331 -7.91 9.23 13.98
N ALA A 332 -8.49 8.73 15.07
CA ALA A 332 -9.92 8.86 15.35
C ALA A 332 -10.33 10.33 15.53
N PHE A 333 -9.55 11.11 16.27
CA PHE A 333 -9.83 12.53 16.45
C PHE A 333 -9.81 13.28 15.12
N GLY A 334 -8.74 13.13 14.31
CA GLY A 334 -8.63 13.77 13.01
C GLY A 334 -9.77 13.36 12.07
N PHE A 335 -10.13 12.06 12.06
CA PHE A 335 -11.22 11.54 11.24
C PHE A 335 -12.59 12.04 11.70
N LEU A 336 -12.86 12.07 13.01
CA LEU A 336 -14.11 12.64 13.54
C LEU A 336 -14.22 14.13 13.20
N VAL A 337 -13.15 14.91 13.38
CA VAL A 337 -13.14 16.32 12.97
C VAL A 337 -13.37 16.47 11.47
N PHE A 338 -12.78 15.59 10.65
CA PHE A 338 -13.07 15.56 9.21
C PHE A 338 -14.57 15.37 8.92
N LEU A 339 -15.23 14.41 9.56
CA LEU A 339 -16.66 14.15 9.34
C LEU A 339 -17.52 15.38 9.66
N PHE A 340 -17.20 16.11 10.75
CA PHE A 340 -18.00 17.26 11.18
C PHE A 340 -17.61 18.59 10.52
N LEU A 341 -16.34 18.80 10.20
CA LEU A 341 -15.84 20.09 9.75
C LEU A 341 -15.28 20.10 8.31
N GLY A 342 -14.73 19.00 7.81
CA GLY A 342 -14.05 18.89 6.51
C GLY A 342 -14.94 18.32 5.42
N MET A 343 -15.70 17.27 5.72
CA MET A 343 -16.41 16.49 4.72
C MET A 343 -17.39 17.32 3.87
N VAL A 344 -18.28 18.08 4.51
CA VAL A 344 -19.28 18.87 3.78
C VAL A 344 -18.66 20.02 3.01
N PRO A 345 -17.82 20.92 3.59
CA PRO A 345 -17.30 22.06 2.87
C PRO A 345 -16.30 21.72 1.77
N HIS A 346 -15.50 20.66 1.94
CA HIS A 346 -14.43 20.34 1.00
C HIS A 346 -14.84 19.29 -0.02
N TRP A 347 -15.62 18.28 0.37
CA TRP A 347 -15.89 17.11 -0.46
C TRP A 347 -17.31 17.08 -1.03
N PHE A 348 -18.30 17.60 -0.31
CA PHE A 348 -19.70 17.54 -0.72
C PHE A 348 -20.21 18.80 -1.42
N ARG A 349 -19.43 19.89 -1.39
CA ARG A 349 -19.86 21.16 -1.96
C ARG A 349 -19.94 21.16 -3.49
N LYS A 350 -19.03 20.47 -4.16
CA LYS A 350 -18.95 20.38 -5.62
C LYS A 350 -19.04 18.93 -6.06
N LYS A 351 -19.81 18.66 -7.13
CA LYS A 351 -20.04 17.32 -7.65
C LYS A 351 -18.75 16.52 -7.99
N PRO A 352 -17.71 17.10 -8.62
CA PRO A 352 -16.46 16.36 -8.87
C PRO A 352 -15.75 15.93 -7.60
N GLN A 353 -15.74 16.74 -6.55
CA GLN A 353 -15.15 16.41 -5.26
C GLN A 353 -15.93 15.31 -4.56
N LEU A 354 -17.27 15.38 -4.63
CA LEU A 354 -18.13 14.30 -4.13
C LEU A 354 -17.88 12.97 -4.86
N LEU A 355 -17.73 13.01 -6.19
CA LEU A 355 -17.41 11.82 -6.98
C LEU A 355 -16.05 11.22 -6.56
N LEU A 356 -15.04 12.07 -6.38
CA LEU A 356 -13.73 11.64 -5.89
C LEU A 356 -13.85 11.01 -4.50
N PHE A 357 -14.55 11.66 -3.56
CA PHE A 357 -14.77 11.13 -2.21
C PHE A 357 -15.45 9.76 -2.25
N VAL A 358 -16.53 9.64 -3.02
CA VAL A 358 -17.29 8.37 -3.14
C VAL A 358 -16.40 7.26 -3.69
N MET A 359 -15.55 7.54 -4.68
CA MET A 359 -14.66 6.53 -5.24
C MET A 359 -13.52 6.15 -4.29
N LEU A 360 -12.94 7.11 -3.55
CA LEU A 360 -11.96 6.81 -2.50
C LEU A 360 -12.58 5.95 -1.39
N PHE A 361 -13.79 6.29 -0.94
CA PHE A 361 -14.51 5.54 0.07
C PHE A 361 -14.88 4.13 -0.41
N LEU A 362 -15.39 4.01 -1.63
CA LEU A 362 -15.70 2.73 -2.24
C LEU A 362 -14.44 1.84 -2.38
N ALA A 363 -13.32 2.41 -2.83
CA ALA A 363 -12.07 1.68 -2.94
C ALA A 363 -11.60 1.14 -1.58
N CYS A 364 -11.68 1.95 -0.51
CA CYS A 364 -11.37 1.51 0.84
C CYS A 364 -12.31 0.40 1.32
N LEU A 365 -13.63 0.53 1.08
CA LEU A 365 -14.62 -0.51 1.43
C LEU A 365 -14.39 -1.82 0.68
N VAL A 366 -14.11 -1.75 -0.62
CA VAL A 366 -13.83 -2.95 -1.42
C VAL A 366 -12.53 -3.61 -0.95
N THR A 367 -11.48 -2.84 -0.64
CA THR A 367 -10.23 -3.39 -0.08
C THR A 367 -10.50 -4.12 1.25
N LEU A 368 -11.26 -3.51 2.15
CA LEU A 368 -11.67 -4.14 3.42
C LEU A 368 -12.50 -5.41 3.18
N PHE A 369 -13.46 -5.34 2.28
CA PHE A 369 -14.30 -6.49 1.95
C PHE A 369 -13.49 -7.65 1.35
N MET A 370 -12.53 -7.36 0.48
CA MET A 370 -11.65 -8.38 -0.10
C MET A 370 -10.80 -9.08 0.97
N ASP A 371 -10.27 -8.33 1.93
CA ASP A 371 -9.51 -8.89 3.05
C ASP A 371 -10.39 -9.74 3.97
N MET A 372 -11.59 -9.26 4.31
CA MET A 372 -12.58 -10.03 5.08
C MET A 372 -13.00 -11.30 4.33
N TYR A 373 -13.28 -11.20 3.02
CA TYR A 373 -13.66 -12.34 2.19
C TYR A 373 -12.55 -13.40 2.16
N ASN A 374 -11.30 -12.97 1.94
CA ASN A 374 -10.15 -13.87 1.94
C ASN A 374 -9.95 -14.54 3.31
N THR A 375 -10.08 -13.78 4.39
CA THR A 375 -10.03 -14.28 5.77
C THR A 375 -11.09 -15.37 6.03
N TYR A 376 -12.30 -15.19 5.51
CA TYR A 376 -13.39 -16.12 5.75
C TYR A 376 -13.30 -17.40 4.91
N PHE A 377 -12.95 -17.27 3.62
CA PHE A 377 -13.06 -18.37 2.65
C PHE A 377 -11.73 -19.05 2.31
N SER A 378 -10.59 -18.39 2.53
CA SER A 378 -9.29 -18.91 2.02
C SER A 378 -8.27 -19.18 3.12
N ASP A 379 -7.98 -18.18 3.95
CA ASP A 379 -6.98 -18.27 5.00
C ASP A 379 -7.23 -17.22 6.07
N TYR A 380 -7.39 -17.65 7.32
CA TYR A 380 -7.64 -16.74 8.44
C TYR A 380 -6.43 -15.85 8.71
N GLN A 381 -6.44 -14.66 8.10
CA GLN A 381 -5.37 -13.68 8.21
C GLN A 381 -5.87 -12.37 8.83
N SER A 382 -5.37 -12.03 10.00
CA SER A 382 -5.70 -10.81 10.74
C SER A 382 -4.56 -9.80 10.65
N GLN A 383 -4.23 -9.34 9.41
CA GLN A 383 -3.05 -8.52 9.16
C GLN A 383 -3.42 -7.20 8.47
N GLY A 384 -3.13 -6.07 9.13
CA GLY A 384 -3.39 -4.74 8.60
C GLY A 384 -2.60 -4.38 7.34
N ARG A 385 -1.54 -5.13 6.98
CA ARG A 385 -0.81 -4.93 5.72
C ARG A 385 -1.72 -5.08 4.48
N TYR A 386 -2.75 -5.91 4.55
CA TYR A 386 -3.69 -6.08 3.44
C TYR A 386 -4.60 -4.86 3.23
N LEU A 387 -4.74 -4.01 4.25
CA LEU A 387 -5.48 -2.76 4.19
C LEU A 387 -4.61 -1.55 3.81
N MET A 388 -3.30 -1.72 3.59
CA MET A 388 -2.40 -0.62 3.22
C MET A 388 -2.81 0.15 1.95
N PRO A 389 -3.49 -0.40 0.94
CA PRO A 389 -4.05 0.40 -0.13
C PRO A 389 -4.99 1.52 0.34
N ALA A 390 -5.65 1.38 1.50
CA ALA A 390 -6.48 2.42 2.10
C ALA A 390 -5.70 3.49 2.88
N LEU A 391 -4.38 3.35 3.05
CA LEU A 391 -3.55 4.26 3.85
C LEU A 391 -3.64 5.71 3.36
N VAL A 392 -3.45 5.93 2.07
CA VAL A 392 -3.41 7.30 1.50
C VAL A 392 -4.76 8.01 1.64
N PRO A 393 -5.91 7.43 1.24
CA PRO A 393 -7.21 8.06 1.48
C PRO A 393 -7.49 8.37 2.95
N LEU A 394 -7.23 7.40 3.84
CA LEU A 394 -7.48 7.56 5.27
C LEU A 394 -6.67 8.72 5.85
N MET A 395 -5.38 8.80 5.55
CA MET A 395 -4.51 9.85 6.09
C MET A 395 -4.82 11.23 5.50
N VAL A 396 -5.26 11.30 4.23
CA VAL A 396 -5.75 12.54 3.62
C VAL A 396 -7.00 13.06 4.31
N TRP A 397 -7.95 12.21 4.67
CA TRP A 397 -9.15 12.62 5.42
C TRP A 397 -8.83 13.06 6.85
N ILE A 398 -7.92 12.35 7.53
CA ILE A 398 -7.44 12.72 8.87
C ILE A 398 -6.77 14.09 8.84
N ASP A 399 -5.91 14.33 7.86
CA ASP A 399 -5.25 15.63 7.65
C ASP A 399 -6.27 16.75 7.37
N ASP A 400 -7.25 16.50 6.49
CA ASP A 400 -8.33 17.45 6.21
C ASP A 400 -9.10 17.81 7.48
N GLY A 401 -9.31 16.87 8.40
CA GLY A 401 -9.89 17.15 9.71
C GLY A 401 -9.07 18.12 10.53
N TYR A 402 -7.79 17.88 10.73
CA TYR A 402 -6.90 18.77 11.47
C TYR A 402 -6.77 20.16 10.79
N SER A 403 -6.68 20.18 9.47
CA SER A 403 -6.59 21.39 8.68
C SER A 403 -7.87 22.23 8.77
N SER A 404 -9.03 21.58 8.75
CA SER A 404 -10.34 22.22 8.92
C SER A 404 -10.54 22.80 10.31
N LEU A 405 -10.05 22.12 11.35
CA LEU A 405 -10.08 22.61 12.72
C LEU A 405 -9.30 23.92 12.86
N THR A 406 -8.07 23.92 12.36
CA THR A 406 -7.19 25.10 12.47
C THR A 406 -7.61 26.25 11.57
N ALA A 407 -8.32 25.98 10.47
CA ALA A 407 -8.88 27.03 9.61
C ALA A 407 -10.01 27.82 10.28
N LYS A 408 -10.69 27.26 11.28
CA LYS A 408 -11.77 27.92 12.04
C LYS A 408 -11.28 28.72 13.24
N LEU A 409 -9.97 28.76 13.51
CA LEU A 409 -9.42 29.54 14.62
C LEU A 409 -9.65 31.05 14.42
N PRO A 410 -9.89 31.82 15.52
CA PRO A 410 -10.01 33.25 15.49
C PRO A 410 -8.83 33.94 14.83
N ALA A 411 -9.05 35.15 14.27
CA ALA A 411 -8.03 35.92 13.56
C ALA A 411 -6.75 36.16 14.40
N GLU A 412 -6.90 36.28 15.70
CA GLU A 412 -5.83 36.49 16.67
C GLU A 412 -4.86 35.28 16.71
N TRP A 413 -5.37 34.07 16.46
CA TRP A 413 -4.59 32.83 16.44
C TRP A 413 -4.05 32.44 15.05
N LYS A 414 -4.33 33.27 14.02
CA LYS A 414 -3.88 32.96 12.64
C LYS A 414 -2.36 32.85 12.51
N ARG A 415 -1.57 33.57 13.30
CA ARG A 415 -0.10 33.42 13.31
C ARG A 415 0.31 32.07 13.90
N ALA A 416 -0.38 31.59 14.93
CA ALA A 416 -0.15 30.29 15.55
C ALA A 416 -0.74 29.13 14.72
N SER A 417 -1.66 29.39 13.79
CA SER A 417 -2.38 28.34 13.04
C SER A 417 -1.45 27.42 12.23
N CYS A 418 -0.31 27.92 11.74
CA CYS A 418 0.71 27.12 11.07
C CYS A 418 1.29 26.07 12.02
N HIS A 419 1.70 26.47 13.22
CA HIS A 419 2.27 25.57 14.22
C HIS A 419 1.21 24.60 14.75
N LEU A 420 -0.01 25.07 14.96
CA LEU A 420 -1.13 24.24 15.42
C LEU A 420 -1.54 23.18 14.39
N THR A 421 -1.48 23.50 13.08
CA THR A 421 -1.74 22.51 12.02
C THR A 421 -0.67 21.42 12.01
N LEU A 422 0.59 21.75 12.26
CA LEU A 422 1.70 20.80 12.25
C LEU A 422 1.88 20.05 13.58
N LEU A 423 1.24 20.48 14.67
CA LEU A 423 1.37 19.84 15.98
C LEU A 423 1.02 18.36 15.97
N PRO A 424 -0.09 17.90 15.37
CA PRO A 424 -0.38 16.46 15.26
C PRO A 424 0.71 15.69 14.50
N GLY A 425 1.29 16.30 13.46
CA GLY A 425 2.42 15.72 12.73
C GLY A 425 3.69 15.61 13.57
N ALA A 426 3.98 16.62 14.40
CA ALA A 426 5.11 16.57 15.32
C ALA A 426 4.93 15.46 16.37
N VAL A 427 3.73 15.34 16.95
CA VAL A 427 3.40 14.23 17.89
C VAL A 427 3.53 12.89 17.17
N TRP A 428 3.04 12.76 15.93
CA TRP A 428 3.16 11.54 15.14
C TRP A 428 4.60 11.12 14.90
N LEU A 429 5.49 12.08 14.57
CA LEU A 429 6.92 11.82 14.39
C LEU A 429 7.59 11.37 15.68
N VAL A 430 7.21 11.94 16.83
CA VAL A 430 7.72 11.48 18.14
C VAL A 430 7.27 10.04 18.43
N LEU A 431 5.98 9.74 18.21
CA LEU A 431 5.47 8.38 18.36
C LEU A 431 6.15 7.41 17.41
N PHE A 432 6.39 7.84 16.16
CA PHE A 432 7.14 7.05 15.18
C PHE A 432 8.56 6.74 15.67
N LEU A 433 9.30 7.74 16.14
CA LEU A 433 10.66 7.54 16.66
C LEU A 433 10.69 6.58 17.86
N ILE A 434 9.74 6.70 18.77
CA ILE A 434 9.59 5.77 19.91
C ILE A 434 9.31 4.35 19.38
N SER A 435 8.39 4.20 18.43
CA SER A 435 8.03 2.89 17.85
C SER A 435 9.20 2.27 17.08
N TYR A 436 9.92 3.10 16.32
CA TYR A 436 11.04 2.67 15.48
C TYR A 436 12.26 2.27 16.32
N ILE A 437 12.74 3.18 17.18
CA ILE A 437 13.97 2.97 17.98
C ILE A 437 13.72 1.99 19.13
N GLY A 438 12.54 2.04 19.76
CA GLY A 438 12.23 1.22 20.93
C GLY A 438 11.75 -0.19 20.61
N PHE A 439 11.21 -0.44 19.39
CA PHE A 439 10.56 -1.73 19.10
C PHE A 439 10.98 -2.33 17.76
N LEU A 440 10.92 -1.58 16.65
CA LEU A 440 11.25 -2.13 15.33
C LEU A 440 12.74 -2.51 15.25
N ILE A 441 13.64 -1.59 15.57
CA ILE A 441 15.09 -1.85 15.49
C ILE A 441 15.51 -2.95 16.46
N PRO A 442 15.18 -2.91 17.77
CA PRO A 442 15.58 -3.98 18.69
C PRO A 442 14.97 -5.34 18.32
N GLY A 443 13.69 -5.34 17.92
CA GLY A 443 12.96 -6.59 17.67
C GLY A 443 13.26 -7.25 16.31
N CYS A 444 13.75 -6.49 15.31
CA CYS A 444 13.92 -7.01 13.96
C CYS A 444 15.33 -6.88 13.37
N CYS A 445 16.17 -6.01 13.93
CA CYS A 445 17.50 -5.71 13.36
C CYS A 445 18.65 -6.09 14.28
N MET A 446 18.47 -6.13 15.61
CA MET A 446 19.52 -6.48 16.56
C MET A 446 19.62 -8.01 16.74
N ALA A 447 20.79 -8.49 17.14
CA ALA A 447 20.95 -9.87 17.59
C ALA A 447 20.23 -10.03 18.94
N SER A 448 19.38 -11.04 19.05
CA SER A 448 18.83 -11.51 20.33
C SER A 448 19.95 -12.13 21.19
#